data_355d9cfea53e1399bbdd9127539a40f5
#
_entry.id   355d9cfea53e1399bbdd9127539a40f5
#
_cell.length_a   1.000
_cell.length_b   1.000
_cell.length_c   1.000
_cell.angle_alpha   90.00
_cell.angle_beta   90.00
_cell.angle_gamma   90.00
#
_symmetry.space_group_name_H-M   'P 1'
#
loop_
_entity.id
_entity.type
_entity.pdbx_description
1 polymer ?
#
loop_
_entity_poly.entity_id
_entity_poly.type
_entity_poly.pdbx_seq_one_letter_code
_entity_poly.pdbx_strand_id
1 'polypeptide(L)' 'MFVVTNRITVKKGYAKQMAPNFTKGGPIESLKGFEGIEVWQIDKDDYSEDMYVNSWWETEEDFKNWVNSDVFKQA' A
#
# COMPACT_ATOMS: atom_id res chain seq x y z
N MET A 1 6.82 14.02 8.35
CA MET A 1 6.05 13.06 7.54
C MET A 1 6.96 11.93 7.10
N PHE A 2 6.49 10.70 7.24
CA PHE A 2 7.25 9.51 6.84
C PHE A 2 6.53 8.84 5.68
N VAL A 3 7.23 8.59 4.57
CA VAL A 3 6.65 8.00 3.36
C VAL A 3 7.28 6.64 3.11
N VAL A 4 6.44 5.65 2.85
CA VAL A 4 6.89 4.30 2.55
C VAL A 4 6.42 3.93 1.14
N THR A 5 7.35 3.46 0.32
CA THR A 5 7.06 3.00 -1.03
C THR A 5 7.41 1.52 -1.13
N ASN A 6 6.43 0.70 -1.47
CA ASN A 6 6.62 -0.72 -1.74
C ASN A 6 6.42 -0.98 -3.23
N ARG A 7 7.41 -1.62 -3.85
CA ARG A 7 7.30 -2.04 -5.24
C ARG A 7 6.99 -3.53 -5.29
N ILE A 8 5.91 -3.87 -5.99
CA ILE A 8 5.47 -5.25 -6.14
C ILE A 8 5.34 -5.53 -7.63
N THR A 9 5.98 -6.59 -8.11
CA THR A 9 5.82 -7.02 -9.49
C THR A 9 4.73 -8.10 -9.53
N VAL A 10 3.72 -7.88 -10.37
CA VAL A 10 2.56 -8.75 -10.47
C VAL A 10 2.29 -9.11 -11.94
N LYS A 11 1.44 -10.10 -12.16
CA LYS A 11 0.97 -10.45 -13.49
C LYS A 11 0.26 -9.27 -14.13
N LYS A 12 0.39 -9.16 -15.45
CA LYS A 12 -0.30 -8.11 -16.22
C LYS A 12 -1.80 -8.13 -15.93
N GLY A 13 -2.35 -6.95 -15.60
CA GLY A 13 -3.76 -6.78 -15.24
C GLY A 13 -4.07 -6.97 -13.76
N TYR A 14 -3.15 -7.53 -12.99
CA TYR A 14 -3.39 -7.83 -11.57
C TYR A 14 -3.41 -6.59 -10.69
N ALA A 15 -2.56 -5.59 -11.03
CA ALA A 15 -2.50 -4.36 -10.24
C ALA A 15 -3.85 -3.66 -10.21
N LYS A 16 -4.57 -3.63 -11.33
CA LYS A 16 -5.89 -3.03 -11.41
C LYS A 16 -6.89 -3.72 -10.49
N GLN A 17 -6.76 -5.03 -10.32
CA GLN A 17 -7.64 -5.79 -9.42
C GLN A 17 -7.25 -5.58 -7.96
N MET A 18 -5.97 -5.44 -7.68
CA MET A 18 -5.46 -5.30 -6.30
C MET A 18 -5.56 -3.88 -5.75
N ALA A 19 -5.45 -2.87 -6.62
CA ALA A 19 -5.42 -1.47 -6.17
C ALA A 19 -6.57 -1.09 -5.25
N PRO A 20 -7.83 -1.45 -5.53
CA PRO A 20 -8.94 -1.11 -4.65
C PRO A 20 -8.80 -1.66 -3.23
N ASN A 21 -8.10 -2.79 -3.07
CA ASN A 21 -7.89 -3.39 -1.76
C ASN A 21 -7.05 -2.49 -0.85
N PHE A 22 -6.19 -1.64 -1.45
CA PHE A 22 -5.34 -0.73 -0.70
C PHE A 22 -5.98 0.65 -0.55
N THR A 23 -6.82 1.08 -1.48
CA THR A 23 -7.27 2.47 -1.56
C THR A 23 -8.73 2.67 -1.17
N LYS A 24 -9.52 1.61 -0.99
CA LYS A 24 -10.95 1.75 -0.69
C LYS A 24 -11.25 2.16 0.74
N GLY A 25 -10.23 2.32 1.57
CA GLY A 25 -10.40 2.65 2.97
C GLY A 25 -10.62 1.42 3.84
N GLY A 26 -11.01 1.62 5.08
CA GLY A 26 -11.26 0.54 6.03
C GLY A 26 -10.42 0.68 7.28
N PRO A 27 -10.02 -0.45 7.92
CA PRO A 27 -9.34 -0.39 9.22
C PRO A 27 -8.06 0.45 9.24
N ILE A 28 -7.32 0.53 8.12
CA ILE A 28 -6.09 1.32 8.08
C ILE A 28 -6.33 2.80 8.34
N GLU A 29 -7.50 3.32 7.95
CA GLU A 29 -7.80 4.73 8.11
C GLU A 29 -7.96 5.15 9.56
N SER A 30 -8.24 4.21 10.46
CA SER A 30 -8.39 4.50 11.88
C SER A 30 -7.07 4.41 12.65
N LEU A 31 -5.99 4.04 12.00
CA LEU A 31 -4.71 3.91 12.67
C LEU A 31 -4.07 5.27 12.95
N LYS A 32 -3.44 5.36 14.12
CA LYS A 32 -2.74 6.58 14.51
C LYS A 32 -1.64 6.90 13.51
N GLY A 33 -1.64 8.15 13.05
CA GLY A 33 -0.58 8.66 12.19
C GLY A 33 -0.73 8.32 10.72
N PHE A 34 -1.76 7.57 10.34
CA PHE A 34 -2.02 7.29 8.93
C PHE A 34 -2.53 8.55 8.24
N GLU A 35 -1.84 8.95 7.15
CA GLU A 35 -2.21 10.17 6.43
C GLU A 35 -2.71 9.90 5.01
N GLY A 36 -2.39 8.77 4.42
CA GLY A 36 -2.88 8.45 3.09
C GLY A 36 -2.17 7.28 2.46
N ILE A 37 -2.77 6.78 1.37
CA ILE A 37 -2.19 5.68 0.59
C ILE A 37 -2.55 5.88 -0.87
N GLU A 38 -1.59 5.62 -1.77
CA GLU A 38 -1.80 5.66 -3.21
C GLU A 38 -1.18 4.42 -3.84
N VAL A 39 -1.77 3.99 -4.94
CA VAL A 39 -1.24 2.87 -5.72
C VAL A 39 -0.97 3.35 -7.13
N TRP A 40 0.27 3.17 -7.60
CA TRP A 40 0.67 3.49 -8.96
C TRP A 40 0.93 2.21 -9.72
N GLN A 41 0.47 2.18 -10.97
CA GLN A 41 0.66 1.04 -11.86
C GLN A 41 1.58 1.47 -13.00
N ILE A 42 2.64 0.71 -13.24
CA ILE A 42 3.60 1.00 -14.30
C ILE A 42 3.81 -0.29 -15.12
N ASP A 43 3.60 -0.21 -16.42
CA ASP A 43 3.85 -1.33 -17.31
C ASP A 43 5.32 -1.69 -17.30
N LYS A 44 5.61 -2.97 -17.22
CA LYS A 44 6.97 -3.47 -17.22
C LYS A 44 7.31 -4.21 -18.51
N ASP A 45 6.50 -5.22 -18.86
CA ASP A 45 6.66 -5.98 -20.09
C ASP A 45 5.32 -6.60 -20.47
N ASP A 46 5.32 -7.55 -21.44
CA ASP A 46 4.09 -8.15 -21.93
C ASP A 46 3.39 -9.06 -20.91
N TYR A 47 4.12 -9.49 -19.88
CA TYR A 47 3.63 -10.49 -18.93
C TYR A 47 3.44 -9.95 -17.52
N SER A 48 4.09 -8.86 -17.18
CA SER A 48 4.09 -8.34 -15.83
C SER A 48 4.01 -6.82 -15.80
N GLU A 49 3.66 -6.31 -14.63
CA GLU A 49 3.60 -4.89 -14.35
C GLU A 49 4.07 -4.63 -12.93
N ASP A 50 4.57 -3.43 -12.67
CA ASP A 50 4.96 -3.04 -11.34
C ASP A 50 3.84 -2.23 -10.70
N MET A 51 3.58 -2.52 -9.43
CA MET A 51 2.64 -1.77 -8.61
C MET A 51 3.42 -1.12 -7.47
N TYR A 52 3.29 0.19 -7.34
CA TYR A 52 3.93 0.94 -6.27
C TYR A 52 2.85 1.34 -5.27
N VAL A 53 2.99 0.86 -4.04
CA VAL A 53 2.08 1.22 -2.95
C VAL A 53 2.80 2.24 -2.10
N ASN A 54 2.32 3.49 -2.15
CA ASN A 54 2.89 4.58 -1.37
C ASN A 54 1.97 4.89 -0.21
N SER A 55 2.52 4.91 1.00
CA SER A 55 1.75 5.27 2.19
C SER A 55 2.46 6.38 2.95
N TRP A 56 1.66 7.29 3.50
CA TRP A 56 2.13 8.46 4.23
C TRP A 56 1.74 8.33 5.68
N TRP A 57 2.72 8.57 6.57
CA TRP A 57 2.56 8.43 8.01
C TRP A 57 3.11 9.65 8.70
N GLU A 58 2.55 9.98 9.86
CA GLU A 58 3.04 11.09 10.64
C GLU A 58 4.47 10.84 11.10
N THR A 59 4.75 9.61 11.58
CA THR A 59 6.08 9.20 12.02
C THR A 59 6.41 7.79 11.56
N GLU A 60 7.70 7.45 11.58
CA GLU A 60 8.15 6.10 11.29
C GLU A 60 7.59 5.09 12.30
N GLU A 61 7.47 5.48 13.54
CA GLU A 61 6.93 4.62 14.59
C GLU A 61 5.50 4.22 14.30
N ASP A 62 4.68 5.16 13.81
CA ASP A 62 3.29 4.86 13.44
C ASP A 62 3.23 3.82 12.33
N PHE A 63 4.12 3.91 11.34
CA PHE A 63 4.20 2.90 10.29
C PHE A 63 4.60 1.54 10.86
N LYS A 64 5.60 1.49 11.74
CA LYS A 64 6.04 0.24 12.37
C LYS A 64 4.93 -0.39 13.20
N ASN A 65 4.16 0.43 13.89
CA ASN A 65 3.03 -0.05 14.67
C ASN A 65 1.97 -0.69 13.78
N TRP A 66 1.73 -0.14 12.60
CA TRP A 66 0.80 -0.75 11.64
C TRP A 66 1.31 -2.10 11.16
N VAL A 67 2.58 -2.19 10.76
CA VAL A 67 3.15 -3.45 10.27
C VAL A 67 3.04 -4.56 11.32
N ASN A 68 3.13 -4.21 12.59
CA ASN A 68 3.03 -5.16 13.69
C ASN A 68 1.61 -5.36 14.21
N SER A 69 0.62 -4.70 13.61
CA SER A 69 -0.76 -4.75 14.05
C SER A 69 -1.53 -5.92 13.43
N ASP A 70 -2.66 -6.26 14.04
CA ASP A 70 -3.55 -7.26 13.49
C ASP A 70 -4.18 -6.81 12.18
N VAL A 71 -4.35 -5.51 12.01
CA VAL A 71 -4.89 -4.92 10.76
C VAL A 71 -4.00 -5.31 9.58
N PHE A 72 -2.68 -5.16 9.73
CA PHE A 72 -1.74 -5.53 8.68
C PHE A 72 -1.75 -7.03 8.41
N LYS A 73 -1.78 -7.82 9.48
CA LYS A 73 -1.73 -9.29 9.38
C LYS A 73 -2.97 -9.89 8.73
N GLN A 74 -4.09 -9.18 8.78
CA GLN A 74 -5.35 -9.62 8.18
C GLN A 74 -5.50 -9.20 6.72
N ALA A 75 -4.64 -8.31 6.27
CA ALA A 75 -4.71 -7.77 4.93
C ALA A 75 -4.27 -8.77 3.85
#